data_6a228241d8a4da51e9715be9923d9763
#
_entry.id   6a228241d8a4da51e9715be9923d9763
#
_cell.length_a   1.000
_cell.length_b   1.000
_cell.length_c   1.000
_cell.angle_alpha   90.00
_cell.angle_beta   90.00
_cell.angle_gamma   90.00
#
_symmetry.space_group_name_H-M   'P 1'
#
loop_
_entity.id
_entity.type
_entity.pdbx_description
1 polymer ?
#
loop_
_entity_poly.entity_id
_entity_poly.type
_entity_poly.pdbx_seq_one_letter_code
_entity_poly.pdbx_strand_id
1 'polypeptide(L)'
;MAMSYLGAKILVTGADGFIGSHLTEALVSAGAEVTALAQYNSFDSHGWLDDLPESIRGKVNLVRGDVRDAAFIGRLVHGHEIVFHLAALIAIPYSYVAPQSYVETNVLGTLNILEAARQDGTERIVQTSTSEVYGTALTMPIDESHPLQGQSPYSASKIAADMMAEAFARSFGVPVIILRPFNTFGPRQSERAIIGTIIRQALDPSCPAIMVGDATTVRDLTFVTDTAAAFLAAGLAESIEFGQAYNAGSQRAIMVGDLIDLIIDLTSSRKPVLQEDKRLRPPNSEVRALLADCTRFVRATGWSPQVTLREGLESTVEWWRCRLSDKQVRRQRDFIT
;
A
#
# COMPACT_ATOMS: atom_id res chain seq x y z
N MET A 1 -5.06 -27.77 12.19
CA MET A 1 -4.18 -27.88 10.99
C MET A 1 -3.52 -26.54 10.81
N ALA A 2 -2.26 -26.49 10.37
CA ALA A 2 -1.63 -25.21 10.02
C ALA A 2 -2.42 -24.55 8.86
N MET A 3 -2.66 -23.25 8.93
CA MET A 3 -3.31 -22.50 7.84
C MET A 3 -2.45 -22.58 6.58
N SER A 4 -3.10 -22.73 5.43
CA SER A 4 -2.44 -22.77 4.12
C SER A 4 -3.26 -21.96 3.13
N TYR A 5 -2.61 -21.37 2.14
CA TYR A 5 -3.34 -20.68 1.05
C TYR A 5 -3.95 -21.66 0.04
N LEU A 6 -3.47 -22.89 -0.03
CA LEU A 6 -3.98 -23.85 -1.02
C LEU A 6 -5.46 -24.16 -0.77
N GLY A 7 -6.32 -23.73 -1.69
CA GLY A 7 -7.78 -23.90 -1.62
C GLY A 7 -8.49 -22.99 -0.62
N ALA A 8 -7.77 -22.12 0.10
CA ALA A 8 -8.39 -21.17 1.04
C ALA A 8 -9.16 -20.07 0.29
N LYS A 9 -10.34 -19.74 0.77
CA LYS A 9 -11.18 -18.65 0.23
C LYS A 9 -10.78 -17.31 0.81
N ILE A 10 -10.25 -16.45 -0.04
CA ILE A 10 -9.65 -15.20 0.37
C ILE A 10 -10.31 -14.01 -0.31
N LEU A 11 -10.68 -13.02 0.48
CA LEU A 11 -11.12 -11.70 -0.01
C LEU A 11 -9.97 -10.70 0.05
N VAL A 12 -9.70 -10.03 -1.08
CA VAL A 12 -8.80 -8.87 -1.14
C VAL A 12 -9.61 -7.65 -1.51
N THR A 13 -9.73 -6.66 -0.63
CA THR A 13 -10.32 -5.37 -0.96
C THR A 13 -9.27 -4.38 -1.41
N GLY A 14 -9.59 -3.47 -2.33
CA GLY A 14 -8.58 -2.60 -2.96
C GLY A 14 -7.60 -3.37 -3.84
N ALA A 15 -8.05 -4.52 -4.34
CA ALA A 15 -7.28 -5.41 -5.20
C ALA A 15 -6.88 -4.75 -6.54
N ASP A 16 -7.67 -3.78 -7.00
CA ASP A 16 -7.44 -2.95 -8.19
C ASP A 16 -6.29 -1.95 -8.05
N GLY A 17 -5.82 -1.74 -6.81
CA GLY A 17 -4.73 -0.83 -6.48
C GLY A 17 -3.32 -1.43 -6.70
N PHE A 18 -2.31 -0.60 -6.41
CA PHE A 18 -0.89 -0.95 -6.56
C PHE A 18 -0.51 -2.23 -5.77
N ILE A 19 -0.56 -2.17 -4.44
CA ILE A 19 -0.17 -3.30 -3.58
C ILE A 19 -1.19 -4.46 -3.74
N GLY A 20 -2.50 -4.14 -3.81
CA GLY A 20 -3.56 -5.13 -3.90
C GLY A 20 -3.46 -6.04 -5.13
N SER A 21 -3.04 -5.51 -6.28
CA SER A 21 -2.87 -6.31 -7.50
C SER A 21 -1.68 -7.29 -7.41
N HIS A 22 -0.58 -6.88 -6.77
CA HIS A 22 0.56 -7.78 -6.52
C HIS A 22 0.21 -8.84 -5.46
N LEU A 23 -0.53 -8.48 -4.42
CA LEU A 23 -1.00 -9.42 -3.42
C LEU A 23 -1.96 -10.45 -4.03
N THR A 24 -2.91 -10.01 -4.87
CA THR A 24 -3.83 -10.90 -5.60
C THR A 24 -3.05 -11.91 -6.45
N GLU A 25 -2.05 -11.46 -7.21
CA GLU A 25 -1.20 -12.31 -8.03
C GLU A 25 -0.43 -13.33 -7.17
N ALA A 26 0.12 -12.91 -6.04
CA ALA A 26 0.86 -13.79 -5.12
C ALA A 26 -0.06 -14.84 -4.46
N LEU A 27 -1.27 -14.47 -4.04
CA LEU A 27 -2.26 -15.39 -3.45
C LEU A 27 -2.74 -16.44 -4.44
N VAL A 28 -3.06 -16.04 -5.68
CA VAL A 28 -3.41 -16.99 -6.75
C VAL A 28 -2.26 -17.96 -7.05
N SER A 29 -1.02 -17.44 -7.06
CA SER A 29 0.18 -18.26 -7.26
C SER A 29 0.42 -19.24 -6.11
N ALA A 30 -0.01 -18.89 -4.89
CA ALA A 30 0.02 -19.77 -3.71
C ALA A 30 -1.16 -20.77 -3.66
N GLY A 31 -2.05 -20.75 -4.66
CA GLY A 31 -3.16 -21.70 -4.80
C GLY A 31 -4.45 -21.31 -4.08
N ALA A 32 -4.59 -20.06 -3.67
CA ALA A 32 -5.82 -19.55 -3.04
C ALA A 32 -6.96 -19.35 -4.04
N GLU A 33 -8.21 -19.49 -3.55
CA GLU A 33 -9.42 -19.05 -4.23
C GLU A 33 -9.67 -17.58 -3.92
N VAL A 34 -9.25 -16.69 -4.82
CA VAL A 34 -9.24 -15.24 -4.54
C VAL A 34 -10.47 -14.56 -5.10
N THR A 35 -11.22 -13.88 -4.23
CA THR A 35 -12.19 -12.85 -4.59
C THR A 35 -11.52 -11.48 -4.46
N ALA A 36 -11.45 -10.74 -5.57
CA ALA A 36 -10.79 -9.44 -5.66
C ALA A 36 -11.83 -8.33 -5.80
N LEU A 37 -11.98 -7.50 -4.76
CA LEU A 37 -12.86 -6.33 -4.80
C LEU A 37 -12.11 -5.14 -5.42
N ALA A 38 -12.57 -4.70 -6.58
CA ALA A 38 -12.22 -3.46 -7.23
C ALA A 38 -13.25 -2.38 -6.94
N GLN A 39 -12.82 -1.11 -6.88
CA GLN A 39 -13.74 0.00 -6.71
C GLN A 39 -14.67 0.13 -7.93
N TYR A 40 -15.98 0.27 -7.68
CA TYR A 40 -16.94 0.52 -8.75
C TYR A 40 -16.62 1.82 -9.51
N ASN A 41 -16.59 1.75 -10.82
CA ASN A 41 -16.42 2.90 -11.71
C ASN A 41 -17.21 2.71 -13.02
N SER A 42 -17.47 3.82 -13.73
CA SER A 42 -18.22 3.85 -14.99
C SER A 42 -17.39 3.45 -16.23
N PHE A 43 -16.10 3.17 -16.07
CA PHE A 43 -15.20 2.85 -17.18
C PHE A 43 -15.05 1.36 -17.44
N ASP A 44 -15.78 0.53 -16.73
CA ASP A 44 -15.71 -0.94 -16.79
C ASP A 44 -14.30 -1.50 -16.51
N SER A 45 -13.51 -0.80 -15.70
CA SER A 45 -12.14 -1.16 -15.35
C SER A 45 -12.04 -1.80 -13.96
N HIS A 46 -11.17 -2.81 -13.84
CA HIS A 46 -10.73 -3.38 -12.57
C HIS A 46 -9.32 -2.88 -12.18
N GLY A 47 -8.93 -1.69 -12.66
CA GLY A 47 -7.62 -1.10 -12.35
C GLY A 47 -6.46 -1.99 -12.81
N TRP A 48 -5.46 -2.20 -11.93
CA TRP A 48 -4.29 -3.02 -12.25
C TRP A 48 -4.59 -4.51 -12.41
N LEU A 49 -5.77 -4.99 -12.02
CA LEU A 49 -6.18 -6.37 -12.26
C LEU A 49 -6.43 -6.65 -13.76
N ASP A 50 -6.73 -5.62 -14.56
CA ASP A 50 -6.88 -5.74 -16.00
C ASP A 50 -5.55 -6.03 -16.71
N ASP A 51 -4.42 -5.64 -16.09
CA ASP A 51 -3.05 -5.84 -16.62
C ASP A 51 -2.40 -7.16 -16.12
N LEU A 52 -3.12 -7.97 -15.34
CA LEU A 52 -2.61 -9.27 -14.88
C LEU A 52 -2.50 -10.26 -16.04
N PRO A 53 -1.49 -11.17 -16.02
CA PRO A 53 -1.41 -12.27 -16.95
C PRO A 53 -2.70 -13.10 -16.94
N GLU A 54 -3.18 -13.55 -18.10
CA GLU A 54 -4.42 -14.32 -18.22
C GLU A 54 -4.42 -15.60 -17.36
N SER A 55 -3.26 -16.22 -17.17
CA SER A 55 -3.08 -17.37 -16.29
C SER A 55 -3.39 -17.11 -14.81
N ILE A 56 -3.33 -15.85 -14.39
CA ILE A 56 -3.70 -15.37 -13.05
C ILE A 56 -5.11 -14.82 -13.08
N ARG A 57 -5.41 -13.87 -14.00
CA ARG A 57 -6.70 -13.19 -14.10
C ARG A 57 -7.86 -14.16 -14.23
N GLY A 58 -7.73 -15.22 -15.05
CA GLY A 58 -8.76 -16.22 -15.24
C GLY A 58 -9.07 -17.08 -14.00
N LYS A 59 -8.26 -16.97 -12.93
CA LYS A 59 -8.47 -17.67 -11.64
C LYS A 59 -9.01 -16.76 -10.54
N VAL A 60 -9.19 -15.47 -10.81
CA VAL A 60 -9.66 -14.49 -9.83
C VAL A 60 -11.15 -14.24 -10.01
N ASN A 61 -11.92 -14.33 -8.93
CA ASN A 61 -13.29 -13.85 -8.90
C ASN A 61 -13.30 -12.33 -8.78
N LEU A 62 -13.49 -11.62 -9.90
CA LEU A 62 -13.49 -10.15 -9.95
C LEU A 62 -14.86 -9.59 -9.55
N VAL A 63 -14.91 -8.77 -8.52
CA VAL A 63 -16.11 -8.12 -8.02
C VAL A 63 -15.90 -6.62 -7.98
N ARG A 64 -16.92 -5.84 -8.38
CA ARG A 64 -16.92 -4.38 -8.24
C ARG A 64 -17.88 -3.95 -7.15
N GLY A 65 -17.44 -3.01 -6.32
CA GLY A 65 -18.28 -2.48 -5.24
C GLY A 65 -17.61 -1.35 -4.48
N ASP A 66 -18.22 -0.98 -3.38
CA ASP A 66 -17.75 0.10 -2.52
C ASP A 66 -17.70 -0.40 -1.07
N VAL A 67 -16.56 -0.24 -0.40
CA VAL A 67 -16.39 -0.64 1.01
C VAL A 67 -17.28 0.15 1.97
N ARG A 68 -17.82 1.29 1.52
CA ARG A 68 -18.76 2.11 2.30
C ARG A 68 -20.17 1.52 2.37
N ASP A 69 -20.53 0.61 1.47
CA ASP A 69 -21.83 -0.08 1.50
C ASP A 69 -21.78 -1.29 2.44
N ALA A 70 -22.28 -1.10 3.65
CA ALA A 70 -22.27 -2.14 4.68
C ALA A 70 -23.04 -3.40 4.27
N ALA A 71 -24.18 -3.26 3.57
CA ALA A 71 -24.98 -4.41 3.15
C ALA A 71 -24.28 -5.22 2.05
N PHE A 72 -23.60 -4.53 1.12
CA PHE A 72 -22.78 -5.16 0.10
C PHE A 72 -21.58 -5.90 0.73
N ILE A 73 -20.85 -5.25 1.64
CA ILE A 73 -19.70 -5.83 2.33
C ILE A 73 -20.09 -7.04 3.18
N GLY A 74 -21.24 -6.98 3.88
CA GLY A 74 -21.73 -8.13 4.63
C GLY A 74 -21.95 -9.37 3.78
N ARG A 75 -22.48 -9.21 2.55
CA ARG A 75 -22.62 -10.33 1.60
C ARG A 75 -21.28 -10.77 1.00
N LEU A 76 -20.38 -9.82 0.78
CA LEU A 76 -19.09 -10.11 0.14
C LEU A 76 -18.13 -10.85 1.06
N VAL A 77 -18.08 -10.50 2.35
CA VAL A 77 -17.20 -11.14 3.35
C VAL A 77 -17.65 -12.58 3.62
N HIS A 78 -18.96 -12.86 3.50
CA HIS A 78 -19.51 -14.16 3.82
C HIS A 78 -18.80 -15.32 3.12
N GLY A 79 -18.36 -16.29 3.91
CA GLY A 79 -17.72 -17.52 3.48
C GLY A 79 -16.24 -17.37 3.09
N HIS A 80 -15.60 -16.24 3.38
CA HIS A 80 -14.16 -16.06 3.21
C HIS A 80 -13.41 -16.27 4.54
N GLU A 81 -12.40 -17.16 4.50
CA GLU A 81 -11.59 -17.52 5.66
C GLU A 81 -10.64 -16.37 6.06
N ILE A 82 -10.06 -15.71 5.08
CA ILE A 82 -9.10 -14.61 5.30
C ILE A 82 -9.54 -13.37 4.50
N VAL A 83 -9.51 -12.21 5.14
CA VAL A 83 -9.76 -10.91 4.50
C VAL A 83 -8.50 -10.06 4.55
N PHE A 84 -7.95 -9.71 3.40
CA PHE A 84 -6.93 -8.68 3.26
C PHE A 84 -7.62 -7.35 2.92
N HIS A 85 -7.65 -6.44 3.88
CA HIS A 85 -8.32 -5.15 3.70
C HIS A 85 -7.33 -4.06 3.31
N LEU A 86 -7.22 -3.80 1.97
CA LEU A 86 -6.34 -2.78 1.41
C LEU A 86 -7.10 -1.58 0.84
N ALA A 87 -8.42 -1.66 0.69
CA ALA A 87 -9.23 -0.57 0.17
C ALA A 87 -9.11 0.68 1.03
N ALA A 88 -8.54 1.74 0.46
CA ALA A 88 -8.35 3.03 1.14
C ALA A 88 -8.11 4.16 0.13
N LEU A 89 -8.45 5.38 0.50
CA LEU A 89 -7.91 6.58 -0.12
C LEU A 89 -6.55 6.89 0.53
N ILE A 90 -5.49 7.06 -0.29
CA ILE A 90 -4.11 7.14 0.20
C ILE A 90 -3.37 8.43 -0.16
N ALA A 91 -3.86 9.21 -1.14
CA ALA A 91 -3.15 10.38 -1.64
C ALA A 91 -3.19 11.53 -0.62
N ILE A 92 -2.09 11.78 0.11
CA ILE A 92 -2.01 12.83 1.13
C ILE A 92 -2.48 14.20 0.59
N PRO A 93 -2.00 14.70 -0.58
CA PRO A 93 -2.48 15.98 -1.10
C PRO A 93 -3.99 16.03 -1.31
N TYR A 94 -4.60 14.97 -1.79
CA TYR A 94 -6.06 14.92 -1.97
C TYR A 94 -6.81 14.89 -0.62
N SER A 95 -6.20 14.38 0.44
CA SER A 95 -6.82 14.40 1.78
C SER A 95 -7.07 15.81 2.32
N TYR A 96 -6.31 16.81 1.86
CA TYR A 96 -6.54 18.21 2.22
C TYR A 96 -7.76 18.81 1.49
N VAL A 97 -8.10 18.27 0.31
CA VAL A 97 -9.22 18.74 -0.52
C VAL A 97 -10.54 18.05 -0.13
N ALA A 98 -10.49 16.76 0.16
CA ALA A 98 -11.67 15.93 0.41
C ALA A 98 -11.54 15.09 1.70
N PRO A 99 -11.33 15.70 2.88
CA PRO A 99 -11.06 14.96 4.12
C PRO A 99 -12.23 14.04 4.53
N GLN A 100 -13.48 14.42 4.25
CA GLN A 100 -14.66 13.60 4.53
C GLN A 100 -14.59 12.26 3.79
N SER A 101 -14.19 12.24 2.52
CA SER A 101 -14.07 11.00 1.75
C SER A 101 -13.07 10.02 2.39
N TYR A 102 -12.02 10.53 3.07
CA TYR A 102 -11.07 9.71 3.81
C TYR A 102 -11.69 9.08 5.05
N VAL A 103 -12.52 9.80 5.78
CA VAL A 103 -13.27 9.25 6.91
C VAL A 103 -14.24 8.17 6.43
N GLU A 104 -15.02 8.46 5.41
CA GLU A 104 -16.01 7.52 4.85
C GLU A 104 -15.35 6.25 4.32
N THR A 105 -14.26 6.36 3.55
CA THR A 105 -13.61 5.20 2.95
C THR A 105 -12.73 4.46 3.96
N ASN A 106 -11.84 5.18 4.65
CA ASN A 106 -10.81 4.54 5.46
C ASN A 106 -11.32 4.11 6.84
N VAL A 107 -12.25 4.87 7.43
CA VAL A 107 -12.78 4.57 8.77
C VAL A 107 -14.08 3.75 8.68
N LEU A 108 -15.10 4.27 7.99
CA LEU A 108 -16.37 3.54 7.86
C LEU A 108 -16.21 2.27 7.00
N GLY A 109 -15.39 2.31 5.93
CA GLY A 109 -15.07 1.11 5.15
C GLY A 109 -14.41 0.03 6.01
N THR A 110 -13.44 0.39 6.85
CA THR A 110 -12.83 -0.55 7.81
C THR A 110 -13.86 -1.08 8.82
N LEU A 111 -14.72 -0.21 9.37
CA LEU A 111 -15.78 -0.62 10.29
C LEU A 111 -16.71 -1.67 9.63
N ASN A 112 -17.12 -1.45 8.39
CA ASN A 112 -17.98 -2.39 7.65
C ASN A 112 -17.31 -3.77 7.48
N ILE A 113 -16.01 -3.82 7.17
CA ILE A 113 -15.25 -5.09 7.09
C ILE A 113 -15.19 -5.77 8.45
N LEU A 114 -14.88 -5.04 9.53
CA LEU A 114 -14.77 -5.60 10.87
C LEU A 114 -16.12 -6.16 11.37
N GLU A 115 -17.22 -5.44 11.15
CA GLU A 115 -18.56 -5.90 11.50
C GLU A 115 -18.98 -7.13 10.68
N ALA A 116 -18.75 -7.12 9.38
CA ALA A 116 -19.06 -8.26 8.53
C ALA A 116 -18.28 -9.51 8.94
N ALA A 117 -16.97 -9.36 9.16
CA ALA A 117 -16.10 -10.46 9.58
C ALA A 117 -16.48 -11.00 10.98
N ARG A 118 -16.86 -10.11 11.91
CA ARG A 118 -17.37 -10.51 13.22
C ARG A 118 -18.65 -11.34 13.13
N GLN A 119 -19.57 -10.97 12.23
CA GLN A 119 -20.84 -11.67 12.04
C GLN A 119 -20.66 -13.01 11.32
N ASP A 120 -19.73 -13.11 10.38
CA ASP A 120 -19.45 -14.31 9.61
C ASP A 120 -18.52 -15.30 10.35
N GLY A 121 -17.77 -14.84 11.35
CA GLY A 121 -16.76 -15.66 12.03
C GLY A 121 -15.50 -15.85 11.19
N THR A 122 -15.14 -14.89 10.36
CA THR A 122 -13.89 -14.88 9.55
C THR A 122 -12.68 -15.22 10.42
N GLU A 123 -11.83 -16.13 9.96
CA GLU A 123 -10.71 -16.67 10.75
C GLU A 123 -9.56 -15.68 10.90
N ARG A 124 -9.40 -14.76 9.93
CA ARG A 124 -8.33 -13.75 9.97
C ARG A 124 -8.62 -12.52 9.10
N ILE A 125 -8.29 -11.37 9.64
CA ILE A 125 -8.29 -10.10 8.91
C ILE A 125 -6.87 -9.51 8.96
N VAL A 126 -6.33 -9.11 7.81
CA VAL A 126 -5.12 -8.30 7.75
C VAL A 126 -5.52 -6.91 7.30
N GLN A 127 -5.61 -6.01 8.29
CA GLN A 127 -5.93 -4.59 8.10
C GLN A 127 -4.68 -3.86 7.63
N THR A 128 -4.73 -3.21 6.49
CA THR A 128 -3.64 -2.38 6.00
C THR A 128 -3.64 -1.03 6.68
N SER A 129 -2.57 -0.71 7.38
CA SER A 129 -2.25 0.61 7.92
C SER A 129 -1.13 1.27 7.11
N THR A 130 -0.30 2.10 7.73
CA THR A 130 0.79 2.84 7.08
C THR A 130 1.79 3.36 8.12
N SER A 131 3.05 3.57 7.73
CA SER A 131 4.04 4.28 8.55
C SER A 131 3.70 5.77 8.79
N GLU A 132 2.84 6.36 7.96
CA GLU A 132 2.39 7.77 8.11
C GLU A 132 1.58 8.01 9.42
N VAL A 133 1.10 6.96 10.10
CA VAL A 133 0.44 7.06 11.41
C VAL A 133 1.38 7.54 12.51
N TYR A 134 2.69 7.33 12.35
CA TYR A 134 3.70 7.76 13.29
C TYR A 134 4.05 9.24 13.19
N GLY A 135 3.77 9.87 12.04
CA GLY A 135 4.22 11.23 11.75
C GLY A 135 5.74 11.32 11.68
N THR A 136 6.29 12.48 12.00
CA THR A 136 7.75 12.67 12.08
C THR A 136 8.31 11.86 13.25
N ALA A 137 9.30 11.03 12.97
CA ALA A 137 9.93 10.17 13.96
C ALA A 137 10.49 10.98 15.15
N LEU A 138 10.13 10.60 16.36
CA LEU A 138 10.72 11.09 17.61
C LEU A 138 11.98 10.28 17.96
N THR A 139 11.96 9.01 17.59
CA THR A 139 13.08 8.06 17.72
C THR A 139 13.22 7.26 16.45
N MET A 140 14.42 6.88 16.05
CA MET A 140 14.69 6.01 14.91
C MET A 140 15.66 4.89 15.28
N PRO A 141 15.43 3.66 14.80
CA PRO A 141 14.28 3.23 13.98
C PRO A 141 12.96 3.29 14.76
N ILE A 142 11.81 3.34 14.04
CA ILE A 142 10.46 3.42 14.59
C ILE A 142 9.94 2.02 14.86
N ASP A 143 9.67 1.70 16.11
CA ASP A 143 8.95 0.49 16.51
C ASP A 143 7.44 0.76 16.69
N GLU A 144 6.66 -0.27 16.96
CA GLU A 144 5.20 -0.17 17.11
C GLU A 144 4.76 0.53 18.40
N SER A 145 5.66 0.78 19.36
CA SER A 145 5.39 1.54 20.58
C SER A 145 5.50 3.06 20.39
N HIS A 146 6.04 3.50 19.25
CA HIS A 146 6.15 4.92 18.91
C HIS A 146 4.77 5.58 18.91
N PRO A 147 4.61 6.80 19.48
CA PRO A 147 3.34 7.52 19.49
C PRO A 147 2.75 7.71 18.10
N LEU A 148 1.42 7.61 17.99
CA LEU A 148 0.69 7.90 16.77
C LEU A 148 0.46 9.40 16.64
N GLN A 149 0.85 10.01 15.53
CA GLN A 149 0.83 11.44 15.27
C GLN A 149 0.25 11.72 13.88
N GLY A 150 -1.05 12.00 13.81
CA GLY A 150 -1.72 12.30 12.53
C GLY A 150 -1.35 13.67 12.01
N GLN A 151 -0.41 13.78 11.08
CA GLN A 151 0.03 15.03 10.45
C GLN A 151 -0.72 15.38 9.16
N SER A 152 -1.70 14.57 8.77
CA SER A 152 -2.59 14.82 7.62
C SER A 152 -3.97 14.20 7.88
N PRO A 153 -5.04 14.63 7.17
CA PRO A 153 -6.33 13.94 7.24
C PRO A 153 -6.25 12.46 6.85
N TYR A 154 -5.35 12.11 5.91
CA TYR A 154 -5.06 10.73 5.57
C TYR A 154 -4.53 9.95 6.77
N SER A 155 -3.42 10.39 7.38
CA SER A 155 -2.84 9.68 8.53
C SER A 155 -3.81 9.62 9.72
N ALA A 156 -4.57 10.68 9.99
CA ALA A 156 -5.60 10.68 11.01
C ALA A 156 -6.70 9.63 10.74
N SER A 157 -7.15 9.47 9.49
CA SER A 157 -8.13 8.45 9.11
C SER A 157 -7.57 7.03 9.27
N LYS A 158 -6.27 6.82 9.00
CA LYS A 158 -5.60 5.52 9.19
C LYS A 158 -5.40 5.19 10.67
N ILE A 159 -5.06 6.19 11.51
CA ILE A 159 -5.02 6.02 12.97
C ILE A 159 -6.41 5.61 13.49
N ALA A 160 -7.47 6.27 13.04
CA ALA A 160 -8.83 5.91 13.46
C ALA A 160 -9.20 4.48 13.04
N ALA A 161 -8.82 4.05 11.83
CA ALA A 161 -9.02 2.68 11.37
C ALA A 161 -8.22 1.66 12.21
N ASP A 162 -6.97 1.97 12.57
CA ASP A 162 -6.16 1.13 13.46
C ASP A 162 -6.81 0.98 14.84
N MET A 163 -7.30 2.08 15.42
CA MET A 163 -7.97 2.07 16.74
C MET A 163 -9.29 1.27 16.70
N MET A 164 -10.04 1.34 15.59
CA MET A 164 -11.22 0.51 15.39
C MET A 164 -10.86 -0.99 15.33
N ALA A 165 -9.84 -1.35 14.58
CA ALA A 165 -9.38 -2.74 14.49
C ALA A 165 -8.92 -3.28 15.85
N GLU A 166 -8.12 -2.50 16.58
CA GLU A 166 -7.67 -2.85 17.95
C GLU A 166 -8.86 -3.01 18.92
N ALA A 167 -9.82 -2.08 18.88
CA ALA A 167 -11.02 -2.14 19.72
C ALA A 167 -11.87 -3.38 19.41
N PHE A 168 -12.04 -3.75 18.13
CA PHE A 168 -12.79 -4.94 17.74
C PHE A 168 -12.10 -6.23 18.19
N ALA A 169 -10.78 -6.30 18.11
CA ALA A 169 -10.04 -7.44 18.66
C ALA A 169 -10.24 -7.55 20.17
N ARG A 170 -10.09 -6.45 20.91
CA ARG A 170 -10.22 -6.44 22.38
C ARG A 170 -11.65 -6.68 22.88
N SER A 171 -12.63 -6.06 22.24
CA SER A 171 -14.02 -6.07 22.74
C SER A 171 -14.81 -7.29 22.24
N PHE A 172 -14.52 -7.77 21.05
CA PHE A 172 -15.32 -8.81 20.39
C PHE A 172 -14.52 -10.04 19.98
N GLY A 173 -13.19 -10.06 20.21
CA GLY A 173 -12.33 -11.18 19.84
C GLY A 173 -12.14 -11.34 18.32
N VAL A 174 -12.37 -10.28 17.54
CA VAL A 174 -12.17 -10.33 16.09
C VAL A 174 -10.69 -10.56 15.77
N PRO A 175 -10.34 -11.58 14.95
CA PRO A 175 -8.95 -11.97 14.69
C PRO A 175 -8.29 -11.03 13.65
N VAL A 176 -8.10 -9.76 14.00
CA VAL A 176 -7.54 -8.73 13.14
C VAL A 176 -6.09 -8.41 13.49
N ILE A 177 -5.25 -8.31 12.47
CA ILE A 177 -3.84 -7.91 12.51
C ILE A 177 -3.73 -6.56 11.82
N ILE A 178 -2.99 -5.61 12.39
CA ILE A 178 -2.76 -4.30 11.81
C ILE A 178 -1.36 -4.31 11.19
N LEU A 179 -1.25 -4.42 9.87
CA LEU A 179 0.03 -4.35 9.17
C LEU A 179 0.31 -2.89 8.75
N ARG A 180 1.47 -2.37 9.14
CA ARG A 180 1.95 -1.01 8.81
C ARG A 180 3.11 -1.07 7.80
N PRO A 181 2.82 -1.18 6.50
CA PRO A 181 3.88 -1.08 5.49
C PRO A 181 4.55 0.29 5.54
N PHE A 182 5.88 0.32 5.45
CA PHE A 182 6.63 1.52 5.14
C PHE A 182 6.56 1.80 3.64
N ASN A 183 7.19 2.88 3.16
CA ASN A 183 6.97 3.31 1.79
C ASN A 183 7.24 2.19 0.78
N THR A 184 6.20 1.71 0.13
CA THR A 184 6.30 0.67 -0.90
C THR A 184 6.51 1.30 -2.26
N PHE A 185 7.37 0.70 -3.11
CA PHE A 185 7.61 1.12 -4.49
C PHE A 185 7.69 -0.06 -5.45
N GLY A 186 7.50 0.18 -6.74
CA GLY A 186 7.58 -0.86 -7.76
C GLY A 186 6.66 -0.63 -8.96
N PRO A 187 6.58 -1.60 -9.87
CA PRO A 187 5.61 -1.62 -10.96
C PRO A 187 4.17 -1.41 -10.46
N ARG A 188 3.31 -0.79 -11.29
CA ARG A 188 1.90 -0.44 -10.96
C ARG A 188 1.74 0.63 -9.87
N GLN A 189 2.82 1.22 -9.36
CA GLN A 189 2.69 2.36 -8.45
C GLN A 189 2.12 3.60 -9.19
N SER A 190 1.35 4.41 -8.46
CA SER A 190 0.78 5.65 -9.02
C SER A 190 1.86 6.56 -9.61
N GLU A 191 1.60 7.14 -10.79
CA GLU A 191 2.46 8.15 -11.43
C GLU A 191 2.69 9.39 -10.55
N ARG A 192 1.87 9.60 -9.53
CA ARG A 192 2.00 10.69 -8.55
C ARG A 192 2.99 10.38 -7.43
N ALA A 193 3.34 9.11 -7.22
CA ALA A 193 4.34 8.74 -6.25
C ALA A 193 5.73 9.19 -6.70
N ILE A 194 6.60 9.54 -5.75
CA ILE A 194 7.88 10.18 -6.02
C ILE A 194 8.75 9.38 -7.00
N ILE A 195 8.89 8.06 -6.81
CA ILE A 195 9.71 7.20 -7.67
C ILE A 195 9.14 7.16 -9.09
N GLY A 196 7.83 6.90 -9.25
CA GLY A 196 7.17 6.90 -10.54
C GLY A 196 7.26 8.26 -11.26
N THR A 197 7.09 9.36 -10.51
CA THR A 197 7.26 10.73 -11.03
C THR A 197 8.66 10.96 -11.56
N ILE A 198 9.72 10.60 -10.82
CA ILE A 198 11.12 10.82 -11.22
C ILE A 198 11.45 9.97 -12.45
N ILE A 199 11.16 8.65 -12.40
CA ILE A 199 11.44 7.73 -13.51
C ILE A 199 10.74 8.18 -14.78
N ARG A 200 9.44 8.51 -14.71
CA ARG A 200 8.69 8.98 -15.88
C ARG A 200 9.29 10.23 -16.47
N GLN A 201 9.62 11.24 -15.66
CA GLN A 201 10.23 12.47 -16.15
C GLN A 201 11.64 12.23 -16.71
N ALA A 202 12.42 11.35 -16.08
CA ALA A 202 13.76 10.98 -16.57
C ALA A 202 13.72 10.33 -17.95
N LEU A 203 12.75 9.44 -18.19
CA LEU A 203 12.61 8.66 -19.42
C LEU A 203 11.84 9.40 -20.55
N ASP A 204 10.86 10.24 -20.24
CA ASP A 204 10.03 10.93 -21.24
C ASP A 204 10.79 12.08 -21.90
N PRO A 205 11.13 11.97 -23.21
CA PRO A 205 11.93 12.98 -23.91
C PRO A 205 11.27 14.35 -23.97
N SER A 206 9.97 14.43 -23.75
CA SER A 206 9.23 15.68 -23.75
C SER A 206 9.25 16.42 -22.39
N CYS A 207 9.80 15.81 -21.34
CA CYS A 207 10.06 16.47 -20.06
C CYS A 207 11.45 17.12 -20.11
N PRO A 208 11.55 18.47 -20.02
CA PRO A 208 12.86 19.16 -20.11
C PRO A 208 13.68 19.04 -18.81
N ALA A 209 13.04 18.75 -17.68
CA ALA A 209 13.64 18.65 -16.37
C ALA A 209 12.90 17.59 -15.51
N ILE A 210 13.55 17.18 -14.42
CA ILE A 210 12.95 16.34 -13.38
C ILE A 210 12.49 17.26 -12.26
N MET A 211 11.17 17.45 -12.13
CA MET A 211 10.55 18.31 -11.13
C MET A 211 10.27 17.52 -9.86
N VAL A 212 10.81 17.93 -8.72
CA VAL A 212 10.68 17.26 -7.42
C VAL A 212 10.20 18.19 -6.31
N GLY A 213 9.76 17.65 -5.19
CA GLY A 213 9.49 18.39 -3.96
C GLY A 213 10.75 18.47 -3.08
N ASP A 214 10.58 18.24 -1.76
CA ASP A 214 11.68 18.25 -0.79
C ASP A 214 12.55 16.98 -0.95
N ALA A 215 13.80 17.18 -1.38
CA ALA A 215 14.79 16.12 -1.55
C ALA A 215 15.56 15.77 -0.25
N THR A 216 15.34 16.50 0.85
CA THR A 216 16.06 16.29 2.12
C THR A 216 15.42 15.24 3.02
N THR A 217 14.21 14.80 2.70
CA THR A 217 13.49 13.82 3.51
C THR A 217 14.11 12.42 3.38
N VAL A 218 14.00 11.64 4.47
CA VAL A 218 14.54 10.27 4.54
C VAL A 218 13.40 9.26 4.54
N ARG A 219 13.54 8.21 3.75
CA ARG A 219 12.51 7.16 3.60
C ARG A 219 13.11 5.77 3.73
N ASP A 220 12.29 4.86 4.25
CA ASP A 220 12.47 3.41 4.18
C ASP A 220 11.62 2.92 3.00
N LEU A 221 12.25 2.37 1.98
CA LEU A 221 11.63 1.98 0.72
C LEU A 221 11.66 0.46 0.56
N THR A 222 10.48 -0.16 0.53
CA THR A 222 10.31 -1.61 0.36
C THR A 222 9.77 -1.93 -1.03
N PHE A 223 10.38 -2.87 -1.72
CA PHE A 223 9.89 -3.29 -3.04
C PHE A 223 8.55 -4.00 -2.90
N VAL A 224 7.67 -3.82 -3.88
CA VAL A 224 6.25 -4.23 -3.78
C VAL A 224 6.06 -5.74 -3.59
N THR A 225 6.95 -6.57 -4.14
CA THR A 225 6.87 -8.03 -3.93
C THR A 225 7.17 -8.42 -2.49
N ASP A 226 8.11 -7.73 -1.83
CA ASP A 226 8.39 -7.93 -0.41
C ASP A 226 7.23 -7.44 0.46
N THR A 227 6.59 -6.34 0.08
CA THR A 227 5.36 -5.88 0.76
C THR A 227 4.24 -6.91 0.59
N ALA A 228 4.01 -7.45 -0.62
CA ALA A 228 3.03 -8.51 -0.84
C ALA A 228 3.36 -9.77 -0.02
N ALA A 229 4.65 -10.16 0.05
CA ALA A 229 5.11 -11.28 0.89
C ALA A 229 4.86 -11.01 2.39
N ALA A 230 4.96 -9.75 2.86
CA ALA A 230 4.61 -9.41 4.24
C ALA A 230 3.12 -9.64 4.52
N PHE A 231 2.23 -9.29 3.60
CA PHE A 231 0.80 -9.61 3.72
C PHE A 231 0.56 -11.12 3.79
N LEU A 232 1.21 -11.90 2.91
CA LEU A 232 1.10 -13.36 2.96
C LEU A 232 1.60 -13.91 4.30
N ALA A 233 2.74 -13.43 4.78
CA ALA A 233 3.28 -13.86 6.06
C ALA A 233 2.32 -13.53 7.22
N ALA A 234 1.74 -12.33 7.26
CA ALA A 234 0.73 -11.94 8.25
C ALA A 234 -0.53 -12.81 8.17
N GLY A 235 -0.93 -13.19 6.96
CA GLY A 235 -2.11 -14.02 6.73
C GLY A 235 -2.02 -15.45 7.27
N LEU A 236 -0.80 -16.02 7.43
CA LEU A 236 -0.62 -17.41 7.87
C LEU A 236 0.09 -17.57 9.21
N ALA A 237 0.75 -16.53 9.74
CA ALA A 237 1.58 -16.68 10.93
C ALA A 237 0.77 -17.14 12.15
N GLU A 238 1.18 -18.24 12.76
CA GLU A 238 0.54 -18.80 13.97
C GLU A 238 0.93 -18.02 15.22
N SER A 239 2.13 -17.43 15.27
CA SER A 239 2.66 -16.69 16.42
C SER A 239 2.32 -15.20 16.42
N ILE A 240 1.42 -14.76 15.52
CA ILE A 240 1.02 -13.36 15.43
C ILE A 240 -0.13 -13.07 16.40
N GLU A 241 -0.05 -11.97 17.13
CA GLU A 241 -1.07 -11.58 18.11
C GLU A 241 -2.13 -10.71 17.45
N PHE A 242 -3.40 -11.04 17.63
CA PHE A 242 -4.53 -10.25 17.13
C PHE A 242 -4.70 -8.94 17.91
N GLY A 243 -5.19 -7.91 17.25
CA GLY A 243 -5.34 -6.57 17.79
C GLY A 243 -4.02 -5.82 17.96
N GLN A 244 -2.91 -6.34 17.41
CA GLN A 244 -1.61 -5.71 17.47
C GLN A 244 -1.18 -5.16 16.11
N ALA A 245 -0.37 -4.09 16.15
CA ALA A 245 0.27 -3.54 14.97
C ALA A 245 1.64 -4.20 14.73
N TYR A 246 2.01 -4.28 13.46
CA TYR A 246 3.28 -4.83 12.99
C TYR A 246 3.85 -3.99 11.86
N ASN A 247 5.08 -3.52 12.01
CA ASN A 247 5.79 -2.79 10.99
C ASN A 247 6.38 -3.73 9.94
N ALA A 248 6.24 -3.36 8.66
CA ALA A 248 6.87 -4.04 7.54
C ALA A 248 7.62 -3.03 6.66
N GLY A 249 8.93 -3.06 6.68
CA GLY A 249 9.82 -2.13 5.99
C GLY A 249 11.13 -2.77 5.58
N SER A 250 11.92 -2.08 4.77
CA SER A 250 13.24 -2.57 4.35
C SER A 250 14.30 -2.46 5.45
N GLN A 251 14.04 -1.66 6.48
CA GLN A 251 14.97 -1.31 7.54
C GLN A 251 16.24 -0.61 7.00
N ARG A 252 16.13 0.03 5.84
CA ARG A 252 17.22 0.78 5.18
C ARG A 252 16.74 2.17 4.83
N ALA A 253 17.42 3.15 5.41
CA ALA A 253 17.12 4.56 5.15
C ALA A 253 17.82 5.04 3.89
N ILE A 254 17.12 5.83 3.06
CA ILE A 254 17.71 6.58 1.96
C ILE A 254 17.16 8.01 1.95
N MET A 255 18.05 8.99 1.70
CA MET A 255 17.63 10.36 1.44
C MET A 255 17.01 10.44 0.03
N VAL A 256 15.97 11.24 -0.13
CA VAL A 256 15.31 11.40 -1.44
C VAL A 256 16.28 11.95 -2.49
N GLY A 257 17.24 12.80 -2.09
CA GLY A 257 18.31 13.25 -2.99
C GLY A 257 19.14 12.11 -3.56
N ASP A 258 19.61 11.19 -2.69
CA ASP A 258 20.40 10.03 -3.12
C ASP A 258 19.56 9.06 -3.99
N LEU A 259 18.26 8.96 -3.70
CA LEU A 259 17.32 8.19 -4.53
C LEU A 259 17.17 8.79 -5.93
N ILE A 260 17.13 10.12 -6.05
CA ILE A 260 17.07 10.81 -7.34
C ILE A 260 18.33 10.50 -8.14
N ASP A 261 19.52 10.60 -7.55
CA ASP A 261 20.79 10.33 -8.19
C ASP A 261 20.86 8.88 -8.68
N LEU A 262 20.40 7.93 -7.87
CA LEU A 262 20.34 6.52 -8.25
C LEU A 262 19.40 6.27 -9.45
N ILE A 263 18.23 6.93 -9.49
CA ILE A 263 17.30 6.82 -10.63
C ILE A 263 17.88 7.47 -11.88
N ILE A 264 18.58 8.60 -11.75
CA ILE A 264 19.27 9.26 -12.87
C ILE A 264 20.33 8.32 -13.47
N ASP A 265 21.13 7.67 -12.63
CA ASP A 265 22.11 6.66 -13.06
C ASP A 265 21.44 5.53 -13.84
N LEU A 266 20.41 4.90 -13.28
CA LEU A 266 19.69 3.77 -13.88
C LEU A 266 18.95 4.14 -15.18
N THR A 267 18.52 5.37 -15.32
CA THR A 267 17.85 5.85 -16.55
C THR A 267 18.79 6.47 -17.55
N SER A 268 20.07 6.71 -17.18
CA SER A 268 21.06 7.45 -17.96
C SER A 268 20.56 8.85 -18.36
N SER A 269 19.73 9.47 -17.53
CA SER A 269 19.15 10.79 -17.77
C SER A 269 20.20 11.88 -17.56
N ARG A 270 20.19 12.91 -18.43
CA ARG A 270 21.02 14.10 -18.29
C ARG A 270 20.21 15.36 -17.98
N LYS A 271 18.95 15.20 -17.59
CA LYS A 271 18.04 16.29 -17.32
C LYS A 271 18.37 16.95 -16.00
N PRO A 272 18.25 18.29 -15.90
CA PRO A 272 18.38 18.97 -14.61
C PRO A 272 17.27 18.56 -13.64
N VAL A 273 17.61 18.50 -12.36
CA VAL A 273 16.64 18.32 -11.27
C VAL A 273 16.28 19.69 -10.71
N LEU A 274 15.01 20.00 -10.67
CA LEU A 274 14.51 21.30 -10.21
C LEU A 274 13.44 21.10 -9.13
N GLN A 275 13.51 21.89 -8.07
CA GLN A 275 12.48 21.92 -7.04
C GLN A 275 11.25 22.67 -7.54
N GLU A 276 10.06 22.16 -7.21
CA GLU A 276 8.79 22.77 -7.59
C GLU A 276 7.90 22.96 -6.34
N ASP A 277 7.62 24.23 -5.98
CA ASP A 277 6.93 24.58 -4.73
C ASP A 277 5.56 23.92 -4.57
N LYS A 278 4.82 23.74 -5.67
CA LYS A 278 3.50 23.05 -5.63
C LYS A 278 3.57 21.59 -5.20
N ARG A 279 4.77 20.98 -5.15
CA ARG A 279 5.02 19.61 -4.68
C ARG A 279 5.41 19.57 -3.20
N LEU A 280 5.62 20.71 -2.58
CA LEU A 280 5.90 20.79 -1.15
C LEU A 280 4.62 20.58 -0.36
N ARG A 281 4.71 19.79 0.69
CA ARG A 281 3.62 19.65 1.67
C ARG A 281 3.61 20.87 2.61
N PRO A 282 2.47 21.17 3.25
CA PRO A 282 2.47 22.14 4.35
C PRO A 282 3.56 21.80 5.38
N PRO A 283 4.34 22.77 5.89
CA PRO A 283 5.52 22.48 6.71
C PRO A 283 5.28 21.57 7.93
N ASN A 284 4.11 21.71 8.57
CA ASN A 284 3.72 20.88 9.73
C ASN A 284 3.13 19.51 9.34
N SER A 285 2.94 19.27 8.05
CA SER A 285 2.44 18.00 7.51
C SER A 285 3.54 17.16 6.85
N GLU A 286 4.74 17.71 6.67
CA GLU A 286 5.86 16.96 6.09
C GLU A 286 6.50 16.04 7.13
N VAL A 287 6.52 14.75 6.81
CA VAL A 287 7.19 13.71 7.60
C VAL A 287 8.66 13.68 7.17
N ARG A 288 9.56 14.13 8.02
CA ARG A 288 10.97 14.33 7.69
C ARG A 288 11.76 13.03 7.53
N ALA A 289 11.49 12.04 8.38
CA ALA A 289 12.20 10.77 8.33
C ALA A 289 11.31 9.60 8.74
N LEU A 290 11.45 8.49 8.03
CA LEU A 290 10.83 7.21 8.33
C LEU A 290 11.88 6.11 8.15
N LEU A 291 12.10 5.29 9.19
CA LEU A 291 12.92 4.09 9.19
C LEU A 291 12.26 3.06 10.09
N ALA A 292 11.94 1.89 9.56
CA ALA A 292 11.23 0.84 10.29
C ALA A 292 12.15 0.09 11.26
N ASP A 293 11.62 -0.23 12.44
CA ASP A 293 12.01 -1.42 13.19
C ASP A 293 10.94 -2.50 12.93
N CYS A 294 11.33 -3.59 12.28
CA CYS A 294 10.43 -4.72 11.96
C CYS A 294 10.66 -5.91 12.90
N THR A 295 11.42 -5.76 13.99
CA THR A 295 11.82 -6.87 14.88
C THR A 295 10.62 -7.68 15.35
N ARG A 296 9.51 -7.01 15.70
CA ARG A 296 8.27 -7.67 16.14
C ARG A 296 7.69 -8.55 15.04
N PHE A 297 7.58 -8.03 13.82
CA PHE A 297 7.03 -8.74 12.68
C PHE A 297 7.91 -9.92 12.25
N VAL A 298 9.23 -9.70 12.18
CA VAL A 298 10.21 -10.75 11.87
C VAL A 298 10.10 -11.91 12.86
N ARG A 299 10.01 -11.63 14.16
CA ARG A 299 9.87 -12.67 15.20
C ARG A 299 8.57 -13.46 15.07
N ALA A 300 7.46 -12.77 14.74
CA ALA A 300 6.15 -13.40 14.63
C ALA A 300 5.97 -14.24 13.35
N THR A 301 6.67 -13.89 12.26
CA THR A 301 6.39 -14.43 10.92
C THR A 301 7.58 -15.06 10.21
N GLY A 302 8.80 -14.73 10.63
CA GLY A 302 10.03 -15.07 9.88
C GLY A 302 10.24 -14.25 8.60
N TRP A 303 9.35 -13.28 8.31
CA TRP A 303 9.46 -12.47 7.11
C TRP A 303 10.66 -11.54 7.15
N SER A 304 11.28 -11.35 6.01
CA SER A 304 12.31 -10.31 5.80
C SER A 304 12.31 -9.87 4.34
N PRO A 305 12.62 -8.59 4.04
CA PRO A 305 12.71 -8.11 2.66
C PRO A 305 13.86 -8.78 1.94
N GLN A 306 13.63 -9.22 0.70
CA GLN A 306 14.59 -9.96 -0.11
C GLN A 306 15.19 -9.12 -1.24
N VAL A 307 14.44 -8.12 -1.74
CA VAL A 307 14.83 -7.32 -2.90
C VAL A 307 15.59 -6.08 -2.45
N THR A 308 16.77 -5.86 -3.01
CA THR A 308 17.53 -4.63 -2.74
C THR A 308 16.88 -3.42 -3.42
N LEU A 309 17.16 -2.21 -2.91
CA LEU A 309 16.62 -0.98 -3.50
C LEU A 309 17.02 -0.87 -4.99
N ARG A 310 18.28 -1.19 -5.35
CA ARG A 310 18.75 -1.10 -6.73
C ARG A 310 18.01 -2.09 -7.63
N GLU A 311 17.90 -3.35 -7.27
CA GLU A 311 17.16 -4.36 -8.04
C GLU A 311 15.69 -3.98 -8.24
N GLY A 312 15.04 -3.49 -7.18
CA GLY A 312 13.66 -3.01 -7.27
C GLY A 312 13.50 -1.79 -8.18
N LEU A 313 14.46 -0.86 -8.15
CA LEU A 313 14.45 0.30 -9.05
C LEU A 313 14.72 -0.11 -10.51
N GLU A 314 15.65 -1.01 -10.77
CA GLU A 314 15.91 -1.55 -12.11
C GLU A 314 14.65 -2.17 -12.72
N SER A 315 13.96 -3.03 -11.96
CA SER A 315 12.66 -3.60 -12.35
C SER A 315 11.60 -2.52 -12.62
N THR A 316 11.55 -1.50 -11.76
CA THR A 316 10.58 -0.40 -11.89
C THR A 316 10.86 0.46 -13.13
N VAL A 317 12.13 0.78 -13.40
CA VAL A 317 12.56 1.54 -14.58
C VAL A 317 12.20 0.78 -15.87
N GLU A 318 12.44 -0.53 -15.91
CA GLU A 318 12.11 -1.35 -17.08
C GLU A 318 10.61 -1.39 -17.33
N TRP A 319 9.80 -1.55 -16.28
CA TRP A 319 8.36 -1.49 -16.39
C TRP A 319 7.87 -0.14 -16.95
N TRP A 320 8.49 0.98 -16.53
CA TRP A 320 8.16 2.31 -17.04
C TRP A 320 8.56 2.49 -18.50
N ARG A 321 9.72 1.89 -18.96
CA ARG A 321 10.13 1.92 -20.36
C ARG A 321 9.08 1.25 -21.26
N CYS A 322 8.59 0.08 -20.86
CA CYS A 322 7.53 -0.62 -21.60
C CYS A 322 6.26 0.25 -21.68
N ARG A 323 5.79 0.81 -20.56
CA ARG A 323 4.57 1.64 -20.57
C ARG A 323 4.69 2.91 -21.39
N LEU A 324 5.84 3.54 -21.40
CA LEU A 324 6.11 4.71 -22.25
C LEU A 324 6.09 4.35 -23.73
N SER A 325 6.70 3.22 -24.11
CA SER A 325 6.69 2.73 -25.49
C SER A 325 5.28 2.43 -25.97
N ASP A 326 4.44 1.84 -25.13
CA ASP A 326 3.07 1.47 -25.45
C ASP A 326 2.06 2.62 -25.30
N LYS A 327 2.55 3.83 -24.98
CA LYS A 327 1.74 5.04 -24.74
C LYS A 327 0.68 4.87 -23.64
N GLN A 328 0.92 4.00 -22.68
CA GLN A 328 0.05 3.70 -21.54
C GLN A 328 0.27 4.63 -20.35
N VAL A 329 0.83 5.81 -20.57
CA VAL A 329 1.06 6.85 -19.57
C VAL A 329 0.08 7.99 -19.74
N ARG A 330 -0.14 8.75 -18.68
CA ARG A 330 -1.03 9.93 -18.75
C ARG A 330 -0.50 10.95 -19.73
N ARG A 331 -1.41 11.52 -20.51
CA ARG A 331 -1.10 12.65 -21.42
C ARG A 331 -0.82 13.93 -20.64
N GLN A 332 -1.50 14.14 -19.52
CA GLN A 332 -1.31 15.31 -18.68
C GLN A 332 -0.06 15.13 -17.80
N ARG A 333 0.82 16.14 -17.84
CA ARG A 333 2.15 16.11 -17.19
C ARG A 333 2.24 16.98 -15.96
N ASP A 334 1.22 17.80 -15.72
CA ASP A 334 1.17 18.66 -14.56
C ASP A 334 0.96 17.87 -13.26
N PHE A 335 1.47 18.42 -12.16
CA PHE A 335 1.21 17.89 -10.83
C PHE A 335 -0.29 17.97 -10.55
N ILE A 336 -0.90 16.83 -10.23
CA ILE A 336 -2.32 16.72 -9.90
C ILE A 336 -2.40 16.25 -8.45
N THR A 337 -3.21 16.96 -7.66
CA THR A 337 -3.56 16.59 -6.27
C THR A 337 -4.48 15.37 -6.22
#